data_b87941738790e76b382e71ace9e5d877
#
_entry.id   b87941738790e76b382e71ace9e5d877
#
_cell.length_a   1.000
_cell.length_b   1.000
_cell.length_c   1.000
_cell.angle_alpha   90.00
_cell.angle_beta   90.00
_cell.angle_gamma   90.00
#
_symmetry.space_group_name_H-M   'P 1'
#
loop_
_entity.id
_entity.type
_entity.pdbx_description
1 polymer ?
#
loop_
_entity_poly.entity_id
_entity_poly.type
_entity_poly.pdbx_seq_one_letter_code
_entity_poly.pdbx_strand_id
1 'polypeptide(L)'
;MTLNDILNEQRIYAMINDVPILRESEVHLFEELIGLYRPTSVLEVGTAIGYSALLMAPLLDKEEGHITSIELDDVRHEMAKYYINQSDYADKITLLKGDASQVLTELTGEYDLVFLDGPKGQYLKQLELILPHVKEGGVILADNVLFRGYVRGDKEPPKRFKTIVKRLQEYLTYVENKEFFNTTIYPMGDGMSVSVWKGHNK
;
A
#
# COMPACT_ATOMS: atom_id res chain seq x y z
N MET A 1 -14.85 -4.73 -21.10
CA MET A 1 -15.28 -4.02 -19.87
C MET A 1 -14.32 -2.86 -19.68
N THR A 2 -14.79 -1.65 -19.37
CA THR A 2 -13.88 -0.54 -19.10
C THR A 2 -13.27 -0.68 -17.70
N LEU A 3 -12.14 -0.01 -17.45
CA LEU A 3 -11.56 0.01 -16.10
C LEU A 3 -12.56 0.49 -15.04
N ASN A 4 -13.33 1.52 -15.36
CA ASN A 4 -14.36 2.02 -14.45
C ASN A 4 -15.46 0.98 -14.13
N ASP A 5 -15.83 0.15 -15.09
CA ASP A 5 -16.80 -0.93 -14.85
C ASP A 5 -16.21 -1.94 -13.87
N ILE A 6 -14.93 -2.32 -14.05
CA ILE A 6 -14.22 -3.26 -13.17
C ILE A 6 -14.13 -2.69 -11.75
N LEU A 7 -13.68 -1.44 -11.59
CA LEU A 7 -13.57 -0.78 -10.29
C LEU A 7 -14.93 -0.68 -9.58
N ASN A 8 -16.01 -0.43 -10.32
CA ASN A 8 -17.37 -0.43 -9.76
C ASN A 8 -17.80 -1.82 -9.28
N GLU A 9 -17.53 -2.87 -10.06
CA GLU A 9 -17.80 -4.25 -9.64
C GLU A 9 -17.00 -4.63 -8.39
N GLN A 10 -15.73 -4.23 -8.31
CA GLN A 10 -14.91 -4.45 -7.13
C GLN A 10 -15.47 -3.75 -5.88
N ARG A 11 -15.98 -2.52 -6.00
CA ARG A 11 -16.62 -1.80 -4.89
C ARG A 11 -17.88 -2.53 -4.40
N ILE A 12 -18.72 -3.01 -5.33
CA ILE A 12 -19.92 -3.78 -5.01
C ILE A 12 -19.54 -5.11 -4.33
N TYR A 13 -18.59 -5.83 -4.90
CA TYR A 13 -18.08 -7.08 -4.32
C TYR A 13 -17.52 -6.86 -2.91
N ALA A 14 -16.70 -5.84 -2.72
CA ALA A 14 -16.09 -5.50 -1.44
C ALA A 14 -17.15 -5.19 -0.37
N MET A 15 -18.19 -4.44 -0.74
CA MET A 15 -19.30 -4.11 0.16
C MET A 15 -20.10 -5.37 0.56
N ILE A 16 -20.37 -6.27 -0.37
CA ILE A 16 -21.17 -7.49 -0.11
C ILE A 16 -20.38 -8.51 0.74
N ASN A 17 -19.07 -8.59 0.53
CA ASN A 17 -18.21 -9.62 1.13
C ASN A 17 -17.32 -9.10 2.27
N ASP A 18 -17.54 -7.86 2.76
CA ASP A 18 -16.74 -7.21 3.80
C ASP A 18 -15.22 -7.21 3.50
N VAL A 19 -14.84 -7.04 2.23
CA VAL A 19 -13.43 -6.93 1.85
C VAL A 19 -12.96 -5.49 2.05
N PRO A 20 -11.88 -5.23 2.83
CA PRO A 20 -11.34 -3.90 2.95
C PRO A 20 -10.67 -3.48 1.64
N ILE A 21 -11.08 -2.33 1.11
CA ILE A 21 -10.46 -1.62 0.00
C ILE A 21 -10.32 -0.14 0.38
N LEU A 22 -9.53 0.63 -0.37
CA LEU A 22 -9.43 2.08 -0.21
C LEU A 22 -10.82 2.72 -0.24
N ARG A 23 -11.09 3.60 0.72
CA ARG A 23 -12.37 4.31 0.80
C ARG A 23 -12.47 5.34 -0.32
N GLU A 24 -13.66 5.60 -0.80
CA GLU A 24 -13.90 6.58 -1.86
C GLU A 24 -13.32 7.97 -1.54
N SER A 25 -13.37 8.39 -0.26
CA SER A 25 -12.76 9.63 0.20
C SER A 25 -11.23 9.66 0.14
N GLU A 26 -10.57 8.52 0.07
CA GLU A 26 -9.11 8.37 0.02
C GLU A 26 -8.60 8.20 -1.42
N VAL A 27 -9.45 7.70 -2.33
CA VAL A 27 -9.08 7.37 -3.72
C VAL A 27 -8.48 8.57 -4.44
N HIS A 28 -9.10 9.74 -4.35
CA HIS A 28 -8.63 10.93 -5.05
C HIS A 28 -7.21 11.35 -4.63
N LEU A 29 -6.95 11.40 -3.32
CA LEU A 29 -5.61 11.68 -2.80
C LEU A 29 -4.61 10.62 -3.26
N PHE A 30 -5.01 9.34 -3.19
CA PHE A 30 -4.16 8.23 -3.61
C PHE A 30 -3.76 8.34 -5.08
N GLU A 31 -4.73 8.58 -5.98
CA GLU A 31 -4.47 8.78 -7.41
C GLU A 31 -3.61 10.02 -7.69
N GLU A 32 -3.83 11.13 -6.98
CA GLU A 32 -2.99 12.33 -7.09
C GLU A 32 -1.54 12.05 -6.71
N LEU A 33 -1.32 11.31 -5.61
CA LEU A 33 0.02 10.94 -5.15
C LEU A 33 0.73 10.03 -6.17
N ILE A 34 0.05 8.98 -6.66
CA ILE A 34 0.63 8.09 -7.67
C ILE A 34 0.94 8.85 -8.96
N GLY A 35 0.01 9.70 -9.42
CA GLY A 35 0.18 10.52 -10.62
C GLY A 35 1.30 11.56 -10.49
N LEU A 36 1.56 12.07 -9.28
CA LEU A 36 2.67 13.00 -9.00
C LEU A 36 4.03 12.30 -9.13
N TYR A 37 4.16 11.11 -8.57
CA TYR A 37 5.43 10.38 -8.58
C TYR A 37 5.67 9.59 -9.87
N ARG A 38 4.61 9.19 -10.59
CA ARG A 38 4.65 8.41 -11.84
C ARG A 38 5.65 7.25 -11.77
N PRO A 39 5.48 6.33 -10.82
CA PRO A 39 6.47 5.31 -10.56
C PRO A 39 6.64 4.34 -11.73
N THR A 40 7.85 3.81 -11.89
CA THR A 40 8.17 2.73 -12.84
C THR A 40 8.10 1.36 -12.16
N SER A 41 8.40 1.26 -10.87
CA SER A 41 8.42 0.00 -10.15
C SER A 41 7.73 0.13 -8.80
N VAL A 42 6.57 -0.50 -8.66
CA VAL A 42 5.73 -0.43 -7.45
C VAL A 42 5.74 -1.77 -6.73
N LEU A 43 5.93 -1.72 -5.41
CA LEU A 43 5.66 -2.84 -4.51
C LEU A 43 4.43 -2.54 -3.66
N GLU A 44 3.43 -3.40 -3.74
CA GLU A 44 2.23 -3.33 -2.90
C GLU A 44 2.17 -4.51 -1.93
N VAL A 45 1.93 -4.22 -0.65
CA VAL A 45 1.67 -5.23 0.38
C VAL A 45 0.23 -5.11 0.85
N GLY A 46 -0.57 -6.12 0.51
CA GLY A 46 -2.01 -6.13 0.76
C GLY A 46 -2.82 -5.86 -0.51
N THR A 47 -2.80 -6.79 -1.47
CA THR A 47 -3.56 -6.69 -2.73
C THR A 47 -5.06 -6.65 -2.52
N ALA A 48 -5.56 -7.37 -1.50
CA ALA A 48 -6.97 -7.70 -1.34
C ALA A 48 -7.56 -8.26 -2.67
N ILE A 49 -8.49 -7.54 -3.29
CA ILE A 49 -9.09 -7.96 -4.58
C ILE A 49 -8.48 -7.20 -5.79
N GLY A 50 -7.34 -6.53 -5.62
CA GLY A 50 -6.63 -5.82 -6.70
C GLY A 50 -7.15 -4.42 -7.00
N TYR A 51 -7.93 -3.83 -6.09
CA TYR A 51 -8.56 -2.53 -6.31
C TYR A 51 -7.54 -1.39 -6.41
N SER A 52 -6.64 -1.28 -5.43
CA SER A 52 -5.56 -0.29 -5.41
C SER A 52 -4.56 -0.50 -6.56
N ALA A 53 -4.22 -1.76 -6.88
CA ALA A 53 -3.36 -2.07 -8.03
C ALA A 53 -3.97 -1.57 -9.35
N LEU A 54 -5.28 -1.74 -9.56
CA LEU A 54 -5.98 -1.26 -10.75
C LEU A 54 -6.16 0.27 -10.76
N LEU A 55 -6.24 0.93 -9.60
CA LEU A 55 -6.19 2.40 -9.51
C LEU A 55 -4.81 2.94 -9.89
N MET A 56 -3.73 2.27 -9.46
CA MET A 56 -2.36 2.69 -9.76
C MET A 56 -1.97 2.47 -11.23
N ALA A 57 -2.38 1.36 -11.82
CA ALA A 57 -1.88 0.89 -13.12
C ALA A 57 -1.94 1.93 -14.26
N PRO A 58 -3.01 2.72 -14.44
CA PRO A 58 -3.06 3.76 -15.48
C PRO A 58 -2.16 4.96 -15.21
N LEU A 59 -1.69 5.14 -13.96
CA LEU A 59 -0.93 6.30 -13.49
C LEU A 59 0.58 6.06 -13.48
N LEU A 60 1.01 4.82 -13.68
CA LEU A 60 2.41 4.44 -13.78
C LEU A 60 3.08 5.05 -15.03
N ASP A 61 4.39 4.94 -15.10
CA ASP A 61 5.11 5.16 -16.36
C ASP A 61 4.51 4.28 -17.47
N LYS A 62 4.34 4.88 -18.65
CA LYS A 62 3.60 4.22 -19.75
C LYS A 62 4.33 3.00 -20.33
N GLU A 63 5.66 3.06 -20.37
CA GLU A 63 6.48 2.04 -21.03
C GLU A 63 7.00 1.02 -20.02
N GLU A 64 7.54 1.46 -18.90
CA GLU A 64 8.23 0.61 -17.92
C GLU A 64 7.44 0.34 -16.65
N GLY A 65 6.27 1.00 -16.45
CA GLY A 65 5.51 0.91 -15.22
C GLY A 65 5.02 -0.49 -14.90
N HIS A 66 5.41 -1.01 -13.71
CA HIS A 66 5.04 -2.34 -13.25
C HIS A 66 4.74 -2.37 -11.75
N ILE A 67 3.75 -3.17 -11.35
CA ILE A 67 3.34 -3.39 -9.96
C ILE A 67 3.62 -4.84 -9.60
N THR A 68 4.32 -5.05 -8.47
CA THR A 68 4.38 -6.33 -7.77
C THR A 68 3.50 -6.22 -6.54
N SER A 69 2.47 -7.06 -6.43
CA SER A 69 1.47 -6.99 -5.35
C SER A 69 1.36 -8.33 -4.62
N ILE A 70 1.33 -8.28 -3.28
CA ILE A 70 1.40 -9.47 -2.40
C ILE A 70 0.07 -9.64 -1.66
N GLU A 71 -0.52 -10.84 -1.75
CA GLU A 71 -1.74 -11.21 -1.01
C GLU A 71 -1.58 -12.60 -0.35
N LEU A 72 -1.97 -12.67 0.92
CA LEU A 72 -1.91 -13.89 1.71
C LEU A 72 -3.16 -14.78 1.52
N ASP A 73 -4.32 -14.16 1.43
CA ASP A 73 -5.61 -14.86 1.39
C ASP A 73 -5.88 -15.46 0.02
N ASP A 74 -6.20 -16.76 -0.02
CA ASP A 74 -6.46 -17.49 -1.27
C ASP A 74 -7.62 -16.91 -2.07
N VAL A 75 -8.71 -16.61 -1.40
CA VAL A 75 -9.94 -16.14 -2.06
C VAL A 75 -9.73 -14.74 -2.63
N ARG A 76 -9.10 -13.85 -1.85
CA ARG A 76 -8.79 -12.49 -2.30
C ARG A 76 -7.80 -12.49 -3.45
N HIS A 77 -6.74 -13.30 -3.37
CA HIS A 77 -5.77 -13.44 -4.45
C HIS A 77 -6.43 -13.91 -5.77
N GLU A 78 -7.28 -14.94 -5.73
CA GLU A 78 -7.99 -15.38 -6.94
C GLU A 78 -8.97 -14.32 -7.46
N MET A 79 -9.63 -13.57 -6.58
CA MET A 79 -10.48 -12.46 -6.98
C MET A 79 -9.68 -11.30 -7.59
N ALA A 80 -8.51 -10.97 -7.03
CA ALA A 80 -7.61 -9.99 -7.63
C ALA A 80 -7.18 -10.40 -9.04
N LYS A 81 -6.76 -11.65 -9.21
CA LYS A 81 -6.41 -12.22 -10.50
C LYS A 81 -7.57 -12.17 -11.51
N TYR A 82 -8.78 -12.47 -11.05
CA TYR A 82 -9.98 -12.39 -11.88
C TYR A 82 -10.20 -10.97 -12.41
N TYR A 83 -10.18 -9.94 -11.55
CA TYR A 83 -10.41 -8.56 -11.96
C TYR A 83 -9.27 -7.99 -12.79
N ILE A 84 -8.02 -8.25 -12.42
CA ILE A 84 -6.83 -7.79 -13.15
C ILE A 84 -6.83 -8.34 -14.58
N ASN A 85 -7.15 -9.63 -14.76
CA ASN A 85 -7.19 -10.26 -16.08
C ASN A 85 -8.31 -9.73 -17.00
N GLN A 86 -9.29 -9.02 -16.47
CA GLN A 86 -10.32 -8.35 -17.28
C GLN A 86 -9.92 -6.93 -17.70
N SER A 87 -8.84 -6.39 -17.15
CA SER A 87 -8.34 -5.06 -17.45
C SER A 87 -7.29 -5.07 -18.56
N ASP A 88 -7.08 -3.91 -19.17
CA ASP A 88 -5.98 -3.67 -20.12
C ASP A 88 -4.61 -3.56 -19.43
N TYR A 89 -4.53 -3.82 -18.11
CA TYR A 89 -3.33 -3.65 -17.28
C TYR A 89 -2.79 -4.97 -16.73
N ALA A 90 -3.31 -6.10 -17.18
CA ALA A 90 -2.90 -7.43 -16.69
C ALA A 90 -1.38 -7.66 -16.81
N ASP A 91 -0.78 -7.20 -17.90
CA ASP A 91 0.67 -7.36 -18.16
C ASP A 91 1.53 -6.43 -17.27
N LYS A 92 0.94 -5.42 -16.64
CA LYS A 92 1.62 -4.48 -15.74
C LYS A 92 1.57 -4.89 -14.27
N ILE A 93 0.87 -5.97 -13.91
CA ILE A 93 0.65 -6.36 -12.53
C ILE A 93 1.06 -7.82 -12.31
N THR A 94 2.06 -8.03 -11.49
CA THR A 94 2.45 -9.36 -10.99
C THR A 94 1.85 -9.58 -9.60
N LEU A 95 1.01 -10.62 -9.48
CA LEU A 95 0.46 -11.04 -8.20
C LEU A 95 1.34 -12.14 -7.58
N LEU A 96 1.79 -11.88 -6.35
CA LEU A 96 2.51 -12.85 -5.54
C LEU A 96 1.60 -13.31 -4.40
N LYS A 97 1.40 -14.63 -4.31
CA LYS A 97 0.65 -15.23 -3.21
C LYS A 97 1.59 -15.62 -2.09
N GLY A 98 1.31 -15.21 -0.88
CA GLY A 98 2.05 -15.62 0.31
C GLY A 98 2.01 -14.63 1.46
N ASP A 99 2.60 -15.05 2.58
CA ASP A 99 2.85 -14.15 3.72
C ASP A 99 3.89 -13.11 3.30
N ALA A 100 3.52 -11.84 3.39
CA ALA A 100 4.41 -10.74 3.01
C ALA A 100 5.76 -10.80 3.76
N SER A 101 5.76 -11.22 5.04
CA SER A 101 7.02 -11.34 5.80
C SER A 101 7.97 -12.43 5.27
N GLN A 102 7.45 -13.40 4.51
CA GLN A 102 8.25 -14.42 3.83
C GLN A 102 8.60 -13.96 2.42
N VAL A 103 7.61 -13.53 1.62
CA VAL A 103 7.80 -13.08 0.24
C VAL A 103 8.81 -11.94 0.17
N LEU A 104 8.77 -10.99 1.12
CA LEU A 104 9.69 -9.85 1.20
C LEU A 104 11.17 -10.26 1.44
N THR A 105 11.43 -11.43 2.01
CA THR A 105 12.83 -11.92 2.17
C THR A 105 13.43 -12.47 0.88
N GLU A 106 12.58 -12.74 -0.12
CA GLU A 106 12.98 -13.31 -1.41
C GLU A 106 12.88 -12.27 -2.55
N LEU A 107 12.55 -11.00 -2.20
CA LEU A 107 12.45 -9.94 -3.18
C LEU A 107 13.75 -9.72 -3.94
N THR A 108 13.60 -9.45 -5.22
CA THR A 108 14.68 -9.03 -6.10
C THR A 108 14.30 -7.73 -6.80
N GLY A 109 15.30 -6.93 -7.18
CA GLY A 109 15.06 -5.66 -7.86
C GLY A 109 14.93 -4.48 -6.91
N GLU A 110 14.58 -3.33 -7.46
CA GLU A 110 14.44 -2.07 -6.76
C GLU A 110 13.09 -1.43 -7.08
N TYR A 111 12.50 -0.77 -6.09
CA TYR A 111 11.21 -0.11 -6.18
C TYR A 111 11.36 1.40 -5.97
N ASP A 112 10.64 2.18 -6.75
CA ASP A 112 10.56 3.63 -6.58
C ASP A 112 9.29 4.08 -5.86
N LEU A 113 8.30 3.16 -5.71
CA LEU A 113 7.16 3.36 -4.84
C LEU A 113 6.79 2.07 -4.10
N VAL A 114 6.49 2.21 -2.81
CA VAL A 114 5.97 1.13 -1.97
C VAL A 114 4.61 1.55 -1.41
N PHE A 115 3.61 0.67 -1.49
CA PHE A 115 2.32 0.86 -0.85
C PHE A 115 2.07 -0.21 0.21
N LEU A 116 1.94 0.21 1.48
CA LEU A 116 1.64 -0.64 2.63
C LEU A 116 0.17 -0.50 3.00
N ASP A 117 -0.63 -1.50 2.67
CA ASP A 117 -2.04 -1.61 3.07
C ASP A 117 -2.39 -3.02 3.59
N GLY A 118 -1.39 -3.71 4.10
CA GLY A 118 -1.53 -5.00 4.72
C GLY A 118 -1.84 -4.93 6.23
N PRO A 119 -1.40 -5.95 7.00
CA PRO A 119 -1.62 -6.00 8.45
C PRO A 119 -0.87 -4.86 9.16
N LYS A 120 -1.59 -3.90 9.68
CA LYS A 120 -1.08 -2.65 10.30
C LYS A 120 -0.07 -2.87 11.43
N GLY A 121 -0.18 -3.98 12.15
CA GLY A 121 0.80 -4.39 13.16
C GLY A 121 2.15 -4.87 12.61
N GLN A 122 2.32 -4.96 11.30
CA GLN A 122 3.53 -5.45 10.63
C GLN A 122 4.27 -4.37 9.84
N TYR A 123 3.74 -3.15 9.74
CA TYR A 123 4.28 -2.11 8.85
C TYR A 123 5.76 -1.83 9.05
N LEU A 124 6.22 -1.63 10.29
CA LEU A 124 7.65 -1.38 10.56
C LEU A 124 8.51 -2.57 10.14
N LYS A 125 8.12 -3.78 10.53
CA LYS A 125 8.85 -5.01 10.17
C LYS A 125 8.90 -5.23 8.66
N GLN A 126 7.80 -5.00 7.95
CA GLN A 126 7.74 -5.09 6.50
C GLN A 126 8.61 -4.01 5.85
N LEU A 127 8.54 -2.77 6.35
CA LEU A 127 9.36 -1.68 5.85
C LEU A 127 10.86 -1.97 6.00
N GLU A 128 11.30 -2.51 7.13
CA GLU A 128 12.71 -2.91 7.35
C GLU A 128 13.20 -3.95 6.33
N LEU A 129 12.32 -4.88 5.92
CA LEU A 129 12.63 -5.86 4.87
C LEU A 129 12.65 -5.23 3.46
N ILE A 130 11.81 -4.21 3.23
CA ILE A 130 11.64 -3.57 1.92
C ILE A 130 12.73 -2.50 1.67
N LEU A 131 13.17 -1.78 2.70
CA LEU A 131 14.10 -0.64 2.55
C LEU A 131 15.38 -0.94 1.73
N PRO A 132 16.01 -2.12 1.84
CA PRO A 132 17.14 -2.47 0.98
C PRO A 132 16.83 -2.49 -0.52
N HIS A 133 15.53 -2.56 -0.86
CA HIS A 133 15.00 -2.61 -2.22
C HIS A 133 14.34 -1.29 -2.64
N VAL A 134 14.38 -0.25 -1.81
CA VAL A 134 13.82 1.07 -2.15
C VAL A 134 14.94 1.96 -2.70
N LYS A 135 14.73 2.51 -3.89
CA LYS A 135 15.63 3.49 -4.48
C LYS A 135 15.76 4.73 -3.59
N GLU A 136 16.91 5.36 -3.58
CA GLU A 136 17.04 6.70 -2.99
C GLU A 136 16.08 7.67 -3.68
N GLY A 137 15.32 8.45 -2.90
CA GLY A 137 14.21 9.24 -3.40
C GLY A 137 12.89 8.48 -3.60
N GLY A 138 12.89 7.17 -3.39
CA GLY A 138 11.68 6.33 -3.47
C GLY A 138 10.68 6.68 -2.38
N VAL A 139 9.41 6.41 -2.66
CA VAL A 139 8.27 6.85 -1.85
C VAL A 139 7.59 5.66 -1.18
N ILE A 140 7.37 5.77 0.11
CA ILE A 140 6.59 4.81 0.89
C ILE A 140 5.26 5.45 1.26
N LEU A 141 4.16 4.90 0.74
CA LEU A 141 2.80 5.18 1.14
C LEU A 141 2.34 4.13 2.14
N ALA A 142 1.72 4.52 3.24
CA ALA A 142 1.08 3.58 4.15
C ALA A 142 -0.29 4.10 4.58
N ASP A 143 -1.30 3.24 4.39
CA ASP A 143 -2.68 3.58 4.72
C ASP A 143 -3.03 3.27 6.18
N ASN A 144 -4.06 3.96 6.68
CA ASN A 144 -4.65 3.83 8.00
C ASN A 144 -3.66 4.02 9.18
N VAL A 145 -2.63 4.85 9.00
CA VAL A 145 -1.57 5.07 10.02
C VAL A 145 -2.06 5.78 11.28
N LEU A 146 -3.19 6.49 11.24
CA LEU A 146 -3.80 7.15 12.39
C LEU A 146 -4.80 6.26 13.13
N PHE A 147 -5.29 5.24 12.48
CA PHE A 147 -6.13 4.17 13.03
C PHE A 147 -7.21 4.70 14.00
N ARG A 148 -8.27 5.29 13.42
CA ARG A 148 -9.44 5.81 14.16
C ARG A 148 -9.11 6.91 15.19
N GLY A 149 -7.98 7.62 15.04
CA GLY A 149 -7.48 8.64 15.96
C GLY A 149 -6.78 8.09 17.21
N TYR A 150 -6.60 6.77 17.31
CA TYR A 150 -5.94 6.18 18.50
C TYR A 150 -4.42 6.42 18.50
N VAL A 151 -3.78 6.50 17.35
CA VAL A 151 -2.31 6.54 17.23
C VAL A 151 -1.75 7.87 17.72
N ARG A 152 -2.43 8.98 17.46
CA ARG A 152 -2.03 10.33 17.94
C ARG A 152 -2.57 10.68 19.34
N GLY A 153 -3.33 9.79 19.95
CA GLY A 153 -3.84 10.00 21.30
C GLY A 153 -5.12 10.82 21.37
N ASP A 154 -5.82 11.06 20.27
CA ASP A 154 -7.11 11.74 20.23
C ASP A 154 -8.17 10.96 21.01
N LYS A 155 -7.99 9.65 21.13
CA LYS A 155 -8.86 8.73 21.86
C LYS A 155 -8.05 7.60 22.48
N GLU A 156 -8.52 7.10 23.62
CA GLU A 156 -7.97 5.88 24.24
C GLU A 156 -8.36 4.63 23.45
N PRO A 157 -7.39 3.80 23.04
CA PRO A 157 -7.70 2.57 22.31
C PRO A 157 -8.30 1.50 23.22
N PRO A 158 -9.36 0.79 22.78
CA PRO A 158 -9.82 -0.42 23.45
C PRO A 158 -8.68 -1.44 23.62
N LYS A 159 -8.77 -2.27 24.66
CA LYS A 159 -7.72 -3.25 25.00
C LYS A 159 -7.26 -4.08 23.79
N ARG A 160 -8.19 -4.50 22.93
CA ARG A 160 -7.92 -5.29 21.71
C ARG A 160 -7.08 -4.56 20.66
N PHE A 161 -7.02 -3.23 20.69
CA PHE A 161 -6.28 -2.42 19.71
C PHE A 161 -4.96 -1.86 20.23
N LYS A 162 -4.67 -1.99 21.54
CA LYS A 162 -3.45 -1.41 22.14
C LYS A 162 -2.16 -1.85 21.44
N THR A 163 -2.07 -3.13 21.07
CA THR A 163 -0.88 -3.66 20.37
C THR A 163 -0.72 -3.07 18.96
N ILE A 164 -1.81 -2.98 18.19
CA ILE A 164 -1.78 -2.40 16.84
C ILE A 164 -1.40 -0.91 16.93
N VAL A 165 -2.02 -0.17 17.84
CA VAL A 165 -1.73 1.26 18.06
C VAL A 165 -0.26 1.47 18.39
N LYS A 166 0.30 0.69 19.35
CA LYS A 166 1.72 0.76 19.69
C LYS A 166 2.61 0.52 18.47
N ARG A 167 2.33 -0.49 17.67
CA ARG A 167 3.12 -0.80 16.48
C ARG A 167 3.03 0.26 15.39
N LEU A 168 1.87 0.88 15.21
CA LEU A 168 1.73 2.02 14.31
C LEU A 168 2.47 3.28 14.84
N GLN A 169 2.51 3.49 16.15
CA GLN A 169 3.33 4.54 16.76
C GLN A 169 4.82 4.29 16.52
N GLU A 170 5.29 3.05 16.66
CA GLU A 170 6.66 2.65 16.35
C GLU A 170 6.98 2.91 14.87
N TYR A 171 6.09 2.53 13.95
CA TYR A 171 6.22 2.80 12.52
C TYR A 171 6.30 4.30 12.23
N LEU A 172 5.38 5.12 12.75
CA LEU A 172 5.39 6.57 12.53
C LEU A 172 6.64 7.22 13.12
N THR A 173 7.08 6.81 14.31
CA THR A 173 8.34 7.30 14.90
C THR A 173 9.53 7.02 13.97
N TYR A 174 9.55 5.86 13.32
CA TYR A 174 10.61 5.47 12.40
C TYR A 174 10.59 6.33 11.12
N VAL A 175 9.45 6.45 10.45
CA VAL A 175 9.36 7.21 9.19
C VAL A 175 9.36 8.73 9.38
N GLU A 176 9.08 9.23 10.57
CA GLU A 176 9.18 10.66 10.93
C GLU A 176 10.64 11.07 11.30
N ASN A 177 11.58 10.13 11.34
CA ASN A 177 12.99 10.46 11.53
C ASN A 177 13.54 11.21 10.30
N LYS A 178 13.76 12.51 10.47
CA LYS A 178 14.18 13.42 9.42
C LYS A 178 15.60 13.14 8.87
N GLU A 179 16.37 12.32 9.53
CA GLU A 179 17.67 11.88 9.02
C GLU A 179 17.49 10.98 7.79
N PHE A 180 16.48 10.10 7.82
CA PHE A 180 16.29 9.08 6.80
C PHE A 180 15.10 9.35 5.88
N PHE A 181 14.08 10.11 6.34
CA PHE A 181 12.85 10.34 5.58
C PHE A 181 12.43 11.81 5.56
N ASN A 182 11.69 12.17 4.50
CA ASN A 182 10.79 13.33 4.51
C ASN A 182 9.37 12.80 4.51
N THR A 183 8.69 12.92 5.65
CA THR A 183 7.35 12.35 5.84
C THR A 183 6.30 13.43 5.98
N THR A 184 5.19 13.24 5.26
CA THR A 184 3.94 13.99 5.41
C THR A 184 2.82 13.01 5.76
N ILE A 185 1.95 13.38 6.71
CA ILE A 185 0.77 12.59 7.06
C ILE A 185 -0.47 13.35 6.63
N TYR A 186 -1.26 12.76 5.77
CA TYR A 186 -2.55 13.26 5.31
C TYR A 186 -3.64 12.69 6.22
N PRO A 187 -4.43 13.52 6.93
CA PRO A 187 -5.38 13.05 7.94
C PRO A 187 -6.73 12.59 7.35
N MET A 188 -6.80 12.35 6.04
CA MET A 188 -8.03 11.85 5.41
C MET A 188 -8.28 10.40 5.79
N GLY A 189 -9.55 10.05 6.01
CA GLY A 189 -9.92 8.70 6.43
C GLY A 189 -9.28 8.29 7.76
N ASP A 190 -8.54 7.19 7.75
CA ASP A 190 -7.74 6.72 8.89
C ASP A 190 -6.26 7.16 8.80
N GLY A 191 -5.96 8.12 7.92
CA GLY A 191 -4.65 8.74 7.73
C GLY A 191 -3.72 7.95 6.81
N MET A 192 -3.12 8.67 5.86
CA MET A 192 -2.11 8.13 4.95
C MET A 192 -0.76 8.82 5.19
N SER A 193 0.29 8.06 5.43
CA SER A 193 1.65 8.59 5.46
C SER A 193 2.31 8.48 4.10
N VAL A 194 3.02 9.55 3.72
CA VAL A 194 3.84 9.64 2.51
C VAL A 194 5.25 9.95 2.95
N SER A 195 6.16 9.00 2.81
CA SER A 195 7.53 9.09 3.30
C SER A 195 8.51 8.93 2.14
N VAL A 196 9.27 9.97 1.84
CA VAL A 196 10.34 9.92 0.83
C VAL A 196 11.62 9.44 1.50
N TRP A 197 12.16 8.33 1.01
CA TRP A 197 13.39 7.72 1.49
C TRP A 197 14.61 8.49 1.01
N LYS A 198 15.52 8.86 1.90
CA LYS A 198 16.74 9.64 1.56
C LYS A 198 17.96 8.78 1.25
N GLY A 199 17.81 7.47 1.28
CA GLY A 199 18.92 6.55 1.18
C GLY A 199 19.65 6.33 2.52
N HIS A 200 20.59 5.40 2.50
CA HIS A 200 21.53 5.24 3.60
C HIS A 200 22.60 6.34 3.50
N ASN A 201 22.83 7.11 4.56
CA ASN A 201 23.97 7.99 4.62
C ASN A 201 25.24 7.15 4.38
N LYS A 202 25.93 7.42 3.28
CA LYS A 202 27.23 6.83 2.95
C LYS A 202 28.31 7.41 3.84
#